data_2fef15ced82d2bc1278c9739d0f2e392
#
_entry.id   2fef15ced82d2bc1278c9739d0f2e392
#
_cell.length_a   1.000
_cell.length_b   1.000
_cell.length_c   1.000
_cell.angle_alpha   90.00
_cell.angle_beta   90.00
_cell.angle_gamma   90.00
#
_symmetry.space_group_name_H-M   'P 1'
#
loop_
_entity.id
_entity.type
_entity.pdbx_description
1 polymer ?
#
loop_
_entity_poly.entity_id
_entity_poly.type
_entity_poly.pdbx_seq_one_letter_code
_entity_poly.pdbx_strand_id
1 'polypeptide(L)'
;SPAIEITRVAALASIIDFFSIIPIPALEKVRWQNINSEFDPYKFNSFPVNASRQVNSSTRALQASLLRARENGRIKQLPPIVTWQSVVDSTVGSTGVAETLYGQLDGADHHLMLFDVNRKRVFASVQRQQTGELIERLTQQTRRYQLDIVGNANPDTAAINVRQLAPDGSESTRDPGLAWPSTLVSLGHVALPFPPDDPVYGFIPGSGHNGVPSIGSWLLRGENGAVTITLGSLTRLRSNPFWTLIDSEVGDLIAADLGKQR
;
A
#
# COMPACT_ATOMS: atom_id res chain seq x y z
N SER A 1 2.62 -4.31 0.79
CA SER A 1 1.71 -4.61 -0.33
C SER A 1 2.38 -5.61 -1.26
N PRO A 2 1.74 -6.71 -1.62
CA PRO A 2 2.29 -7.65 -2.58
C PRO A 2 2.27 -7.03 -3.97
N ALA A 3 3.42 -7.00 -4.66
CA ALA A 3 3.51 -6.52 -6.05
C ALA A 3 2.89 -7.55 -7.01
N ILE A 4 1.56 -7.64 -7.01
CA ILE A 4 0.77 -8.59 -7.83
C ILE A 4 0.42 -8.00 -9.18
N GLU A 5 0.21 -6.70 -9.24
CA GLU A 5 -0.01 -5.95 -10.46
C GLU A 5 0.73 -4.62 -10.39
N ILE A 6 1.52 -4.35 -11.40
CA ILE A 6 2.26 -3.10 -11.54
C ILE A 6 1.70 -2.36 -12.73
N THR A 7 1.66 -1.04 -12.63
CA THR A 7 1.20 -0.17 -13.70
C THR A 7 1.87 -0.53 -15.04
N ARG A 8 1.12 -0.47 -16.14
CA ARG A 8 1.59 -0.83 -17.51
C ARG A 8 2.87 -0.10 -17.93
N VAL A 9 3.21 1.01 -17.31
CA VAL A 9 4.46 1.75 -17.53
C VAL A 9 5.69 0.91 -17.17
N ALA A 10 5.62 0.05 -16.17
CA ALA A 10 6.71 -0.86 -15.81
C ALA A 10 6.96 -1.95 -16.87
N ALA A 11 5.96 -2.30 -17.69
CA ALA A 11 6.14 -3.25 -18.77
C ALA A 11 6.98 -2.68 -19.95
N LEU A 12 6.95 -1.37 -20.15
CA LEU A 12 7.77 -0.66 -21.17
C LEU A 12 9.26 -0.61 -20.74
N ALA A 13 9.56 -0.77 -19.45
CA ALA A 13 10.93 -0.79 -18.94
C ALA A 13 11.80 -1.86 -19.60
N SER A 14 11.21 -2.97 -20.02
CA SER A 14 11.94 -4.07 -20.68
C SER A 14 12.51 -3.67 -22.06
N ILE A 15 11.85 -2.78 -22.78
CA ILE A 15 12.30 -2.28 -24.10
C ILE A 15 13.43 -1.26 -23.90
N ILE A 16 13.30 -0.41 -22.89
CA ILE A 16 14.29 0.62 -22.59
C ILE A 16 15.59 -0.01 -22.08
N ASP A 17 15.49 -1.08 -21.27
CA ASP A 17 16.65 -1.77 -20.71
C ASP A 17 17.52 -2.44 -21.80
N PHE A 18 16.91 -2.93 -22.88
CA PHE A 18 17.66 -3.50 -24.02
C PHE A 18 18.59 -2.47 -24.67
N PHE A 19 18.15 -1.22 -24.78
CA PHE A 19 18.97 -0.14 -25.32
C PHE A 19 20.01 0.40 -24.30
N SER A 20 19.82 0.15 -23.01
CA SER A 20 20.74 0.62 -21.96
C SER A 20 22.05 -0.24 -21.84
N ILE A 21 22.10 -1.38 -22.50
CA ILE A 21 23.30 -2.26 -22.53
C ILE A 21 24.43 -1.62 -23.37
N ILE A 22 24.13 -0.68 -24.23
CA ILE A 22 25.12 0.00 -25.08
C ILE A 22 25.85 1.06 -24.22
N PRO A 23 27.18 1.02 -24.08
CA PRO A 23 27.94 1.92 -23.23
C PRO A 23 28.10 3.32 -23.88
N ILE A 24 27.01 4.05 -24.02
CA ILE A 24 27.01 5.43 -24.49
C ILE A 24 26.67 6.34 -23.29
N PRO A 25 27.52 7.32 -22.94
CA PRO A 25 27.27 8.22 -21.78
C PRO A 25 25.92 8.93 -21.81
N ALA A 26 25.39 9.22 -23.00
CA ALA A 26 24.06 9.81 -23.17
C ALA A 26 22.92 8.88 -22.75
N LEU A 27 23.15 7.56 -22.70
CA LEU A 27 22.16 6.55 -22.30
C LEU A 27 22.19 6.21 -20.80
N GLU A 28 23.14 6.76 -20.02
CA GLU A 28 23.14 6.54 -18.57
C GLU A 28 21.86 7.04 -17.89
N LYS A 29 21.31 8.16 -18.37
CA LYS A 29 20.03 8.69 -17.87
C LYS A 29 18.85 7.75 -18.15
N VAL A 30 18.92 6.93 -19.20
CA VAL A 30 17.88 5.97 -19.59
C VAL A 30 17.82 4.78 -18.62
N ARG A 31 18.90 4.54 -17.86
CA ARG A 31 18.94 3.50 -16.81
C ARG A 31 18.08 3.84 -15.59
N TRP A 32 17.69 5.10 -15.47
CA TRP A 32 16.93 5.59 -14.33
C TRP A 32 15.53 6.02 -14.78
N GLN A 33 14.52 5.48 -14.15
CA GLN A 33 13.15 5.95 -14.32
C GLN A 33 12.95 7.30 -13.63
N ASN A 34 13.62 7.48 -12.49
CA ASN A 34 13.60 8.71 -11.74
C ASN A 34 14.92 8.87 -10.98
N ILE A 35 15.51 10.07 -11.03
CA ILE A 35 16.73 10.43 -10.28
C ILE A 35 16.31 11.53 -9.31
N ASN A 36 16.34 11.24 -8.04
CA ASN A 36 15.98 12.13 -6.94
C ASN A 36 17.18 12.34 -6.01
N SER A 37 17.10 13.39 -5.19
CA SER A 37 18.08 13.58 -4.12
C SER A 37 17.98 12.45 -3.10
N GLU A 38 19.12 11.84 -2.77
CA GLU A 38 19.22 10.75 -1.79
C GLU A 38 19.35 11.34 -0.38
N PHE A 39 18.21 11.56 0.28
CA PHE A 39 18.15 12.13 1.62
C PHE A 39 17.67 11.13 2.70
N ASP A 40 17.20 9.96 2.28
CA ASP A 40 16.69 8.93 3.17
C ASP A 40 17.78 7.85 3.36
N PRO A 41 18.30 7.64 4.60
CA PRO A 41 19.37 6.69 4.85
C PRO A 41 18.95 5.22 4.73
N TYR A 42 17.64 4.95 4.70
CA TYR A 42 17.10 3.59 4.71
C TYR A 42 16.50 3.16 3.37
N LYS A 43 16.36 4.07 2.43
CA LYS A 43 15.87 3.74 1.08
C LYS A 43 16.47 4.66 0.02
N PHE A 44 16.65 4.13 -1.16
CA PHE A 44 16.97 4.94 -2.34
C PHE A 44 15.74 5.71 -2.82
N ASN A 45 15.89 7.01 -3.05
CA ASN A 45 14.86 7.87 -3.62
C ASN A 45 14.84 7.79 -5.16
N SER A 46 16.00 7.50 -5.75
CA SER A 46 16.14 7.24 -7.18
C SER A 46 15.68 5.84 -7.53
N PHE A 47 15.00 5.68 -8.67
CA PHE A 47 14.44 4.40 -9.06
C PHE A 47 15.01 3.94 -10.42
N PRO A 48 15.84 2.87 -10.45
CA PRO A 48 16.43 2.36 -11.68
C PRO A 48 15.42 1.56 -12.50
N VAL A 49 15.51 1.64 -13.82
CA VAL A 49 14.67 0.87 -14.77
C VAL A 49 14.79 -0.64 -14.52
N ASN A 50 15.98 -1.11 -14.17
CA ASN A 50 16.18 -2.53 -13.86
C ASN A 50 15.36 -3.01 -12.66
N ALA A 51 15.16 -2.18 -11.62
CA ALA A 51 14.28 -2.52 -10.50
C ALA A 51 12.84 -2.75 -10.98
N SER A 52 12.31 -1.87 -11.85
CA SER A 52 10.99 -2.05 -12.48
C SER A 52 10.89 -3.38 -13.21
N ARG A 53 11.93 -3.75 -13.97
CA ARG A 53 11.99 -5.02 -14.71
C ARG A 53 11.97 -6.22 -13.77
N GLN A 54 12.78 -6.21 -12.70
CA GLN A 54 12.84 -7.29 -11.72
C GLN A 54 11.50 -7.48 -11.02
N VAL A 55 10.88 -6.39 -10.58
CA VAL A 55 9.56 -6.43 -9.94
C VAL A 55 8.49 -6.95 -10.92
N ASN A 56 8.50 -6.50 -12.18
CA ASN A 56 7.57 -6.99 -13.20
C ASN A 56 7.75 -8.50 -13.48
N SER A 57 9.00 -8.97 -13.56
CA SER A 57 9.30 -10.40 -13.77
C SER A 57 8.82 -11.24 -12.59
N SER A 58 9.08 -10.79 -11.35
CA SER A 58 8.62 -11.46 -10.13
C SER A 58 7.09 -11.50 -10.05
N THR A 59 6.43 -10.40 -10.39
CA THR A 59 4.97 -10.32 -10.45
C THR A 59 4.37 -11.32 -11.43
N ARG A 60 4.93 -11.41 -12.65
CA ARG A 60 4.48 -12.38 -13.66
C ARG A 60 4.72 -13.82 -13.22
N ALA A 61 5.87 -14.10 -12.61
CA ALA A 61 6.19 -15.42 -12.08
C ALA A 61 5.22 -15.84 -10.97
N LEU A 62 4.88 -14.91 -10.08
CA LEU A 62 3.90 -15.13 -9.02
C LEU A 62 2.50 -15.42 -9.60
N GLN A 63 2.02 -14.59 -10.52
CA GLN A 63 0.73 -14.81 -11.19
C GLN A 63 0.66 -16.17 -11.88
N ALA A 64 1.69 -16.54 -12.65
CA ALA A 64 1.77 -17.84 -13.29
C ALA A 64 1.79 -19.00 -12.28
N SER A 65 2.43 -18.81 -11.12
CA SER A 65 2.47 -19.82 -10.06
C SER A 65 1.13 -20.00 -9.36
N LEU A 66 0.39 -18.91 -9.12
CA LEU A 66 -0.97 -18.95 -8.58
C LEU A 66 -1.93 -19.66 -9.53
N LEU A 67 -1.88 -19.34 -10.83
CA LEU A 67 -2.72 -20.02 -11.84
C LEU A 67 -2.43 -21.53 -11.87
N ARG A 68 -1.16 -21.93 -11.90
CA ARG A 68 -0.77 -23.35 -11.86
C ARG A 68 -1.22 -24.03 -10.56
N ALA A 69 -1.10 -23.36 -9.42
CA ALA A 69 -1.58 -23.89 -8.15
C ALA A 69 -3.09 -24.13 -8.15
N ARG A 70 -3.85 -23.23 -8.77
CA ARG A 70 -5.29 -23.35 -8.96
C ARG A 70 -5.66 -24.51 -9.90
N GLU A 71 -5.03 -24.59 -11.07
CA GLU A 71 -5.23 -25.66 -12.05
C GLU A 71 -4.94 -27.04 -11.46
N ASN A 72 -3.92 -27.15 -10.63
CA ASN A 72 -3.49 -28.39 -9.97
C ASN A 72 -4.21 -28.66 -8.63
N GLY A 73 -5.22 -27.87 -8.26
CA GLY A 73 -5.96 -28.00 -7.00
C GLY A 73 -5.16 -27.72 -5.72
N ARG A 74 -3.94 -27.18 -5.84
CA ARG A 74 -3.05 -26.86 -4.71
C ARG A 74 -3.30 -25.49 -4.09
N ILE A 75 -4.18 -24.68 -4.67
CA ILE A 75 -4.47 -23.33 -4.15
C ILE A 75 -4.96 -23.36 -2.69
N LYS A 76 -5.69 -24.41 -2.30
CA LYS A 76 -6.17 -24.61 -0.93
C LYS A 76 -5.07 -24.99 0.08
N GLN A 77 -3.88 -25.30 -0.40
CA GLN A 77 -2.71 -25.66 0.44
C GLN A 77 -1.84 -24.43 0.74
N LEU A 78 -2.18 -23.28 0.19
CA LEU A 78 -1.48 -22.05 0.53
C LEU A 78 -1.75 -21.68 1.98
N PRO A 79 -0.73 -21.18 2.70
CA PRO A 79 -0.95 -20.65 4.04
C PRO A 79 -1.90 -19.44 3.98
N PRO A 80 -2.52 -19.07 5.11
CA PRO A 80 -3.30 -17.83 5.20
C PRO A 80 -2.51 -16.63 4.68
N ILE A 81 -3.12 -15.86 3.81
CA ILE A 81 -2.55 -14.63 3.26
C ILE A 81 -3.31 -13.46 3.86
N VAL A 82 -2.61 -12.62 4.60
CA VAL A 82 -3.15 -11.40 5.18
C VAL A 82 -2.50 -10.19 4.51
N THR A 83 -3.32 -9.27 4.03
CA THR A 83 -2.86 -8.08 3.30
C THR A 83 -3.50 -6.82 3.85
N TRP A 84 -2.66 -5.83 4.15
CA TRP A 84 -3.07 -4.46 4.44
C TRP A 84 -2.75 -3.59 3.23
N GLN A 85 -3.77 -2.92 2.68
CA GLN A 85 -3.65 -2.19 1.42
C GLN A 85 -4.40 -0.86 1.47
N SER A 86 -3.74 0.22 1.05
CA SER A 86 -4.45 1.48 0.81
C SER A 86 -5.15 1.45 -0.54
N VAL A 87 -6.41 1.88 -0.61
CA VAL A 87 -7.16 1.94 -1.87
C VAL A 87 -6.54 2.88 -2.91
N VAL A 88 -5.71 3.81 -2.47
CA VAL A 88 -5.01 4.79 -3.33
C VAL A 88 -3.53 4.49 -3.51
N ASP A 89 -3.09 3.28 -3.19
CA ASP A 89 -1.70 2.88 -3.46
C ASP A 89 -1.40 3.02 -4.96
N SER A 90 -0.49 3.95 -5.27
CA SER A 90 -0.09 4.24 -6.65
C SER A 90 1.01 3.31 -7.18
N THR A 91 1.61 2.51 -6.31
CA THR A 91 2.71 1.60 -6.64
C THR A 91 2.21 0.19 -6.90
N VAL A 92 1.35 -0.29 -6.00
CA VAL A 92 0.69 -1.59 -6.12
C VAL A 92 -0.82 -1.36 -6.22
N GLY A 93 -1.39 -1.62 -7.40
CA GLY A 93 -2.80 -1.39 -7.66
C GLY A 93 -3.70 -2.23 -6.75
N SER A 94 -4.56 -1.56 -5.96
CA SER A 94 -5.47 -2.24 -5.03
C SER A 94 -6.45 -3.17 -5.74
N THR A 95 -6.84 -2.83 -6.98
CA THR A 95 -7.64 -3.71 -7.84
C THR A 95 -6.91 -5.00 -8.15
N GLY A 96 -5.61 -4.93 -8.49
CA GLY A 96 -4.80 -6.13 -8.76
C GLY A 96 -4.66 -7.02 -7.53
N VAL A 97 -4.49 -6.43 -6.34
CA VAL A 97 -4.48 -7.19 -5.08
C VAL A 97 -5.84 -7.89 -4.87
N ALA A 98 -6.94 -7.16 -4.94
CA ALA A 98 -8.26 -7.69 -4.66
C ALA A 98 -8.73 -8.72 -5.70
N GLU A 99 -8.53 -8.46 -6.99
CA GLU A 99 -9.08 -9.27 -8.08
C GLU A 99 -8.08 -10.31 -8.59
N THR A 100 -6.80 -9.94 -8.75
CA THR A 100 -5.78 -10.85 -9.32
C THR A 100 -5.19 -11.79 -8.26
N LEU A 101 -5.01 -11.35 -7.02
CA LEU A 101 -4.55 -12.23 -5.95
C LEU A 101 -5.74 -12.89 -5.26
N TYR A 102 -6.55 -12.10 -4.53
CA TYR A 102 -7.63 -12.63 -3.70
C TYR A 102 -8.74 -13.31 -4.50
N GLY A 103 -8.99 -12.89 -5.74
CA GLY A 103 -9.89 -13.58 -6.65
C GLY A 103 -9.43 -14.98 -7.06
N GLN A 104 -8.14 -15.32 -6.88
CA GLN A 104 -7.60 -16.65 -7.15
C GLN A 104 -7.58 -17.56 -5.91
N LEU A 105 -7.59 -16.97 -4.70
CA LEU A 105 -7.50 -17.70 -3.44
C LEU A 105 -8.79 -18.49 -3.14
N ASP A 106 -8.64 -19.58 -2.44
CA ASP A 106 -9.75 -20.46 -2.06
C ASP A 106 -9.56 -20.92 -0.61
N GLY A 107 -10.10 -20.18 0.33
CA GLY A 107 -10.02 -20.43 1.76
C GLY A 107 -10.56 -19.24 2.55
N ALA A 108 -11.32 -19.51 3.59
CA ALA A 108 -11.94 -18.49 4.44
C ALA A 108 -10.94 -17.82 5.41
N ASP A 109 -9.75 -18.35 5.51
CA ASP A 109 -8.67 -17.90 6.38
C ASP A 109 -7.77 -16.81 5.73
N HIS A 110 -7.99 -16.51 4.46
CA HIS A 110 -7.36 -15.36 3.82
C HIS A 110 -8.07 -14.07 4.21
N HIS A 111 -7.31 -13.00 4.44
CA HIS A 111 -7.82 -11.73 4.94
C HIS A 111 -7.25 -10.54 4.18
N LEU A 112 -8.12 -9.73 3.59
CA LEU A 112 -7.78 -8.46 2.94
C LEU A 112 -8.34 -7.30 3.76
N MET A 113 -7.48 -6.44 4.29
CA MET A 113 -7.85 -5.21 4.94
C MET A 113 -7.54 -4.02 4.02
N LEU A 114 -8.58 -3.29 3.62
CA LEU A 114 -8.47 -2.10 2.79
C LEU A 114 -8.63 -0.83 3.63
N PHE A 115 -7.66 0.05 3.53
CA PHE A 115 -7.76 1.40 4.08
C PHE A 115 -8.34 2.33 3.00
N ASP A 116 -9.55 2.81 3.26
CA ASP A 116 -10.21 3.79 2.40
C ASP A 116 -9.53 5.17 2.52
N VAL A 117 -9.99 6.14 1.78
CA VAL A 117 -9.61 7.55 1.95
C VAL A 117 -10.45 8.19 3.06
N ASN A 118 -9.97 9.30 3.60
CA ASN A 118 -10.73 10.08 4.57
C ASN A 118 -11.94 10.75 3.89
N ARG A 119 -13.10 10.12 3.99
CA ARG A 119 -14.34 10.56 3.36
C ARG A 119 -15.08 11.66 4.13
N LYS A 120 -14.37 12.34 5.03
CA LYS A 120 -14.97 13.48 5.69
C LYS A 120 -15.44 14.52 4.66
N ARG A 121 -16.64 15.07 4.86
CA ARG A 121 -17.33 15.99 3.92
C ARG A 121 -16.45 17.15 3.44
N VAL A 122 -15.55 17.65 4.30
CA VAL A 122 -14.60 18.72 3.94
C VAL A 122 -13.65 18.34 2.80
N PHE A 123 -13.38 17.06 2.59
CA PHE A 123 -12.50 16.57 1.53
C PHE A 123 -13.24 16.14 0.26
N ALA A 124 -14.58 16.17 0.25
CA ALA A 124 -15.37 15.63 -0.86
C ALA A 124 -15.03 16.28 -2.22
N SER A 125 -14.71 17.58 -2.23
CA SER A 125 -14.37 18.32 -3.46
C SER A 125 -13.00 17.97 -4.05
N VAL A 126 -12.09 17.37 -3.25
CA VAL A 126 -10.73 17.01 -3.69
C VAL A 126 -10.55 15.49 -3.92
N GLN A 127 -11.57 14.69 -3.59
CA GLN A 127 -11.54 13.25 -3.77
C GLN A 127 -11.90 12.84 -5.19
N ARG A 128 -11.16 11.85 -5.72
CA ARG A 128 -11.49 11.22 -6.99
C ARG A 128 -12.62 10.20 -6.78
N GLN A 129 -13.65 10.23 -7.62
CA GLN A 129 -14.77 9.28 -7.56
C GLN A 129 -14.35 7.82 -7.67
N GLN A 130 -13.32 7.53 -8.47
CA GLN A 130 -12.80 6.18 -8.72
C GLN A 130 -12.38 5.40 -7.46
N THR A 131 -12.03 6.07 -6.36
CA THR A 131 -11.66 5.40 -5.11
C THR A 131 -12.84 4.69 -4.44
N GLY A 132 -14.08 5.17 -4.65
CA GLY A 132 -15.29 4.54 -4.13
C GLY A 132 -15.72 3.30 -4.91
N GLU A 133 -15.49 3.29 -6.21
CA GLU A 133 -15.95 2.24 -7.12
C GLU A 133 -15.36 0.86 -6.80
N LEU A 134 -14.08 0.80 -6.38
CA LEU A 134 -13.46 -0.46 -5.99
C LEU A 134 -14.14 -1.05 -4.74
N ILE A 135 -14.31 -0.24 -3.70
CA ILE A 135 -14.94 -0.68 -2.45
C ILE A 135 -16.38 -1.14 -2.72
N GLU A 136 -17.17 -0.34 -3.45
CA GLU A 136 -18.54 -0.67 -3.80
C GLU A 136 -18.60 -2.01 -4.55
N ARG A 137 -17.76 -2.20 -5.57
CA ARG A 137 -17.70 -3.43 -6.34
C ARG A 137 -17.33 -4.63 -5.47
N LEU A 138 -16.33 -4.49 -4.59
CA LEU A 138 -15.90 -5.58 -3.72
C LEU A 138 -16.95 -5.93 -2.66
N THR A 139 -17.72 -4.96 -2.17
CA THR A 139 -18.78 -5.23 -1.18
C THR A 139 -19.98 -5.98 -1.78
N GLN A 140 -20.22 -5.81 -3.07
CA GLN A 140 -21.34 -6.46 -3.78
C GLN A 140 -20.98 -7.86 -4.30
N GLN A 141 -19.70 -8.21 -4.36
CA GLN A 141 -19.26 -9.51 -4.90
C GLN A 141 -19.28 -10.60 -3.84
N THR A 142 -19.63 -11.83 -4.26
CA THR A 142 -19.36 -13.02 -3.46
C THR A 142 -17.86 -13.24 -3.35
N ARG A 143 -17.37 -13.48 -2.16
CA ARG A 143 -15.94 -13.66 -1.87
C ARG A 143 -15.70 -14.93 -1.04
N ARG A 144 -14.45 -15.40 -1.06
CA ARG A 144 -14.03 -16.59 -0.30
C ARG A 144 -13.03 -16.25 0.80
N TYR A 145 -12.85 -14.97 1.07
CA TYR A 145 -11.90 -14.43 2.04
C TYR A 145 -12.57 -13.37 2.90
N GLN A 146 -12.02 -13.11 4.06
CA GLN A 146 -12.44 -11.99 4.92
C GLN A 146 -12.02 -10.67 4.27
N LEU A 147 -12.97 -9.75 4.12
CA LEU A 147 -12.70 -8.38 3.66
C LEU A 147 -13.04 -7.40 4.78
N ASP A 148 -12.04 -6.66 5.23
CA ASP A 148 -12.22 -5.56 6.16
C ASP A 148 -11.99 -4.22 5.45
N ILE A 149 -12.85 -3.25 5.70
CA ILE A 149 -12.76 -1.90 5.15
C ILE A 149 -12.64 -0.92 6.30
N VAL A 150 -11.48 -0.26 6.38
CA VAL A 150 -11.18 0.78 7.35
C VAL A 150 -11.53 2.13 6.74
N GLY A 151 -12.54 2.79 7.25
CA GLY A 151 -13.01 4.08 6.73
C GLY A 151 -13.68 4.94 7.79
N ASN A 152 -14.14 6.14 7.44
CA ASN A 152 -14.87 6.99 8.38
C ASN A 152 -16.16 6.30 8.85
N ALA A 153 -16.49 6.44 10.12
CA ALA A 153 -17.75 5.96 10.68
C ALA A 153 -18.96 6.60 9.99
N ASN A 154 -18.83 7.88 9.62
CA ASN A 154 -19.76 8.63 8.77
C ASN A 154 -19.05 9.87 8.18
N PRO A 155 -19.65 10.56 7.19
CA PRO A 155 -19.00 11.69 6.52
C PRO A 155 -18.80 12.95 7.40
N ASP A 156 -19.40 13.02 8.57
CA ASP A 156 -19.33 14.19 9.45
C ASP A 156 -18.31 14.03 10.58
N THR A 157 -17.72 12.83 10.72
CA THR A 157 -16.73 12.55 11.75
C THR A 157 -15.38 12.12 11.18
N ALA A 158 -14.30 12.38 11.93
CA ALA A 158 -12.99 11.82 11.67
C ALA A 158 -12.83 10.41 12.25
N ALA A 159 -13.70 9.98 13.17
CA ALA A 159 -13.67 8.62 13.72
C ALA A 159 -13.76 7.58 12.62
N ILE A 160 -13.03 6.48 12.77
CA ILE A 160 -13.05 5.37 11.83
C ILE A 160 -13.83 4.19 12.39
N ASN A 161 -14.39 3.42 11.48
CA ASN A 161 -14.90 2.07 11.73
C ASN A 161 -14.18 1.06 10.85
N VAL A 162 -14.17 -0.18 11.29
CA VAL A 162 -13.78 -1.35 10.49
C VAL A 162 -15.06 -2.10 10.15
N ARG A 163 -15.45 -2.04 8.89
CA ARG A 163 -16.56 -2.81 8.34
C ARG A 163 -16.01 -4.15 7.91
N GLN A 164 -16.51 -5.22 8.51
CA GLN A 164 -16.04 -6.58 8.32
C GLN A 164 -17.06 -7.35 7.50
N LEU A 165 -16.63 -7.93 6.39
CA LEU A 165 -17.46 -8.68 5.48
C LEU A 165 -16.89 -10.10 5.36
N ALA A 166 -17.58 -11.04 5.97
CA ALA A 166 -17.17 -12.45 5.98
C ALA A 166 -17.49 -13.17 4.65
N PRO A 167 -16.82 -14.30 4.39
CA PRO A 167 -17.06 -15.11 3.18
C PRO A 167 -18.50 -15.66 3.08
N ASP A 168 -19.18 -15.86 4.19
CA ASP A 168 -20.58 -16.33 4.27
C ASP A 168 -21.61 -15.23 3.98
N GLY A 169 -21.15 -14.00 3.72
CA GLY A 169 -21.98 -12.83 3.46
C GLY A 169 -22.42 -12.09 4.72
N SER A 170 -22.06 -12.57 5.91
CA SER A 170 -22.32 -11.82 7.14
C SER A 170 -21.48 -10.54 7.20
N GLU A 171 -22.06 -9.50 7.79
CA GLU A 171 -21.45 -8.20 7.94
C GLU A 171 -21.50 -7.73 9.38
N SER A 172 -20.41 -7.17 9.86
CA SER A 172 -20.32 -6.52 11.16
C SER A 172 -19.50 -5.23 11.08
N THR A 173 -19.61 -4.40 12.09
CA THR A 173 -18.84 -3.16 12.19
C THR A 173 -18.20 -3.07 13.56
N ARG A 174 -16.92 -2.79 13.59
CA ARG A 174 -16.13 -2.61 14.81
C ARG A 174 -15.60 -1.18 14.87
N ASP A 175 -15.70 -0.56 16.04
CA ASP A 175 -15.04 0.71 16.36
C ASP A 175 -13.67 0.42 17.00
N PRO A 176 -12.55 0.76 16.33
CA PRO A 176 -11.22 0.57 16.91
C PRO A 176 -10.79 1.73 17.85
N GLY A 177 -11.64 2.72 18.09
CA GLY A 177 -11.32 3.90 18.90
C GLY A 177 -10.31 4.85 18.25
N LEU A 178 -10.16 4.82 16.94
CA LEU A 178 -9.19 5.61 16.17
C LEU A 178 -9.88 6.64 15.28
N ALA A 179 -9.14 7.65 14.86
CA ALA A 179 -9.65 8.70 13.99
C ALA A 179 -8.61 9.14 12.97
N TRP A 180 -9.09 9.63 11.82
CA TRP A 180 -8.25 10.29 10.83
C TRP A 180 -7.62 11.56 11.40
N PRO A 181 -6.30 11.76 11.27
CA PRO A 181 -5.68 13.06 11.51
C PRO A 181 -6.34 14.16 10.65
N SER A 182 -6.52 15.36 11.23
CA SER A 182 -7.30 16.44 10.62
C SER A 182 -6.80 16.92 9.25
N THR A 183 -5.52 16.72 8.96
CA THR A 183 -4.88 17.16 7.71
C THR A 183 -4.65 16.04 6.71
N LEU A 184 -5.02 14.80 7.06
CA LEU A 184 -4.73 13.63 6.26
C LEU A 184 -5.93 13.21 5.41
N VAL A 185 -5.72 13.13 4.10
CA VAL A 185 -6.76 12.73 3.13
C VAL A 185 -6.69 11.23 2.82
N SER A 186 -5.51 10.62 2.82
CA SER A 186 -5.34 9.20 2.49
C SER A 186 -4.01 8.66 2.99
N LEU A 187 -3.92 7.34 3.12
CA LEU A 187 -2.66 6.64 3.35
C LEU A 187 -1.97 6.32 2.01
N GLY A 188 -0.64 6.36 1.99
CA GLY A 188 0.16 5.75 0.93
C GLY A 188 0.71 4.41 1.39
N HIS A 189 1.22 3.59 0.46
CA HIS A 189 1.85 2.30 0.81
C HIS A 189 3.04 2.45 1.78
N VAL A 190 3.75 3.59 1.72
CA VAL A 190 4.91 3.86 2.59
C VAL A 190 4.49 4.10 4.03
N ALA A 191 3.29 4.60 4.26
CA ALA A 191 2.79 4.88 5.61
C ALA A 191 2.39 3.62 6.39
N LEU A 192 1.92 2.58 5.69
CA LEU A 192 1.34 1.39 6.32
C LEU A 192 2.27 0.69 7.32
N PRO A 193 3.59 0.51 7.07
CA PRO A 193 4.48 -0.22 7.96
C PRO A 193 5.08 0.61 9.11
N PHE A 194 4.77 1.91 9.22
CA PHE A 194 5.41 2.77 10.21
C PHE A 194 4.39 3.39 11.16
N PRO A 195 4.61 3.30 12.49
CA PRO A 195 3.76 3.95 13.48
C PRO A 195 3.96 5.48 13.50
N PRO A 196 3.01 6.24 14.06
CA PRO A 196 3.11 7.70 14.11
C PRO A 196 4.31 8.23 14.89
N ASP A 197 4.81 7.48 15.85
CA ASP A 197 5.97 7.79 16.70
C ASP A 197 7.28 7.15 16.21
N ASP A 198 7.26 6.59 14.98
CA ASP A 198 8.48 6.05 14.39
C ASP A 198 9.61 7.08 14.41
N PRO A 199 10.82 6.69 14.89
CA PRO A 199 11.91 7.63 15.05
C PRO A 199 12.41 8.27 13.76
N VAL A 200 12.14 7.66 12.60
CA VAL A 200 12.62 8.17 11.29
C VAL A 200 11.48 8.76 10.46
N TYR A 201 10.34 8.06 10.40
CA TYR A 201 9.22 8.41 9.52
C TYR A 201 7.99 8.93 10.24
N GLY A 202 8.02 8.98 11.58
CA GLY A 202 6.92 9.47 12.41
C GLY A 202 6.58 10.94 12.17
N PHE A 203 5.45 11.37 12.71
CA PHE A 203 5.00 12.77 12.61
C PHE A 203 5.95 13.74 13.31
N ILE A 204 6.51 13.30 14.44
CA ILE A 204 7.51 14.04 15.22
C ILE A 204 8.69 13.10 15.40
N PRO A 205 9.67 13.12 14.52
CA PRO A 205 10.86 12.29 14.66
C PRO A 205 11.59 12.63 15.94
N GLY A 206 12.04 11.60 16.65
CA GLY A 206 12.76 11.74 17.90
C GLY A 206 14.08 12.50 17.75
N SER A 207 14.60 13.05 18.83
CA SER A 207 15.87 13.78 18.91
C SER A 207 17.08 12.85 18.78
N GLY A 208 17.15 12.02 17.81
CA GLY A 208 18.26 11.06 17.63
C GLY A 208 18.58 10.81 16.16
N HIS A 209 17.98 11.57 15.28
CA HIS A 209 18.20 11.43 13.86
C HIS A 209 19.55 12.01 13.50
N ASN A 210 20.48 11.21 13.17
CA ASN A 210 21.82 11.48 12.68
C ASN A 210 21.86 12.50 11.51
N GLY A 211 21.32 13.71 11.72
CA GLY A 211 21.32 14.79 10.74
C GLY A 211 20.37 14.61 9.54
N VAL A 212 19.51 13.58 9.56
CA VAL A 212 18.52 13.37 8.49
C VAL A 212 17.38 14.35 8.67
N PRO A 213 17.10 15.23 7.70
CA PRO A 213 15.98 16.15 7.81
C PRO A 213 14.67 15.36 7.84
N SER A 214 13.92 15.48 8.94
CA SER A 214 12.56 14.98 8.99
C SER A 214 11.67 15.78 8.06
N ILE A 215 11.05 15.10 7.12
CA ILE A 215 10.08 15.72 6.20
C ILE A 215 8.64 15.44 6.66
N GLY A 216 8.46 14.75 7.79
CA GLY A 216 7.14 14.34 8.28
C GLY A 216 6.18 15.50 8.54
N SER A 217 6.66 16.60 9.14
CA SER A 217 5.86 17.77 9.50
C SER A 217 6.27 19.06 8.80
N TRP A 218 7.22 19.04 7.86
CA TRP A 218 7.77 20.21 7.24
C TRP A 218 7.21 20.46 5.84
N LEU A 219 6.55 21.59 5.67
CA LEU A 219 6.36 22.22 4.37
C LEU A 219 7.69 22.91 4.00
N LEU A 220 8.53 22.21 3.24
CA LEU A 220 9.68 22.85 2.62
C LEU A 220 9.18 23.87 1.59
N ARG A 221 9.32 25.17 1.89
CA ARG A 221 9.04 26.24 0.95
C ARG A 221 10.37 26.63 0.29
N GLY A 222 10.44 26.54 -1.03
CA GLY A 222 11.56 26.99 -1.82
C GLY A 222 11.10 27.40 -3.20
N GLU A 223 11.92 28.19 -3.91
CA GLU A 223 11.63 28.56 -5.29
C GLU A 223 11.76 27.34 -6.22
N ASN A 224 10.95 27.31 -7.30
CA ASN A 224 11.05 26.33 -8.36
C ASN A 224 12.47 26.32 -8.93
N GLY A 225 13.18 25.21 -8.83
CA GLY A 225 14.57 25.02 -9.23
C GLY A 225 15.59 25.04 -8.08
N ALA A 226 15.26 25.57 -6.89
CA ALA A 226 16.09 25.48 -5.69
C ALA A 226 15.85 24.20 -4.88
N VAL A 227 14.66 23.60 -5.00
CA VAL A 227 14.26 22.38 -4.28
C VAL A 227 13.81 21.34 -5.30
N THR A 228 14.51 20.21 -5.36
CA THR A 228 14.22 19.09 -6.27
C THR A 228 13.21 18.09 -5.69
N ILE A 229 12.45 18.47 -4.67
CA ILE A 229 11.44 17.63 -4.05
C ILE A 229 10.12 17.82 -4.80
N THR A 230 9.56 16.73 -5.35
CA THR A 230 8.27 16.78 -6.03
C THR A 230 7.14 16.98 -5.02
N LEU A 231 6.06 17.65 -5.43
CA LEU A 231 4.87 17.82 -4.59
C LEU A 231 4.34 16.46 -4.08
N GLY A 232 4.37 15.43 -4.90
CA GLY A 232 4.00 14.07 -4.49
C GLY A 232 4.87 13.49 -3.39
N SER A 233 6.16 13.86 -3.33
CA SER A 233 7.06 13.45 -2.24
C SER A 233 6.75 14.19 -0.93
N LEU A 234 6.31 15.45 -1.02
CA LEU A 234 5.95 16.26 0.14
C LEU A 234 4.60 15.84 0.75
N THR A 235 3.68 15.38 -0.09
CA THR A 235 2.34 14.96 0.35
C THR A 235 2.29 13.50 0.81
N ARG A 236 3.37 12.74 0.59
CA ARG A 236 3.41 11.32 0.94
C ARG A 236 3.54 11.14 2.46
N LEU A 237 2.53 10.54 3.05
CA LEU A 237 2.59 10.14 4.45
C LEU A 237 3.59 8.98 4.63
N ARG A 238 4.46 9.09 5.64
CA ARG A 238 5.52 8.11 5.93
C ARG A 238 5.23 7.26 7.16
N SER A 239 4.34 7.71 8.03
CA SER A 239 3.89 6.97 9.21
C SER A 239 2.40 6.65 9.10
N ASN A 240 1.99 5.58 9.76
CA ASN A 240 0.61 5.13 9.75
C ASN A 240 -0.11 5.54 11.04
N PRO A 241 -1.08 6.46 11.01
CA PRO A 241 -1.84 6.85 12.19
C PRO A 241 -2.71 5.71 12.76
N PHE A 242 -2.91 4.65 11.99
CA PHE A 242 -3.68 3.47 12.38
C PHE A 242 -2.77 2.26 12.65
N TRP A 243 -1.49 2.50 12.96
CA TRP A 243 -0.53 1.45 13.25
C TRP A 243 -1.02 0.49 14.34
N THR A 244 -1.62 1.02 15.40
CA THR A 244 -2.14 0.21 16.51
C THR A 244 -3.17 -0.83 16.09
N LEU A 245 -3.95 -0.55 15.03
CA LEU A 245 -4.88 -1.52 14.47
C LEU A 245 -4.11 -2.69 13.83
N ILE A 246 -3.10 -2.39 13.03
CA ILE A 246 -2.28 -3.43 12.39
C ILE A 246 -1.52 -4.24 13.44
N ASP A 247 -0.91 -3.59 14.42
CA ASP A 247 -0.14 -4.21 15.48
C ASP A 247 -0.99 -5.19 16.30
N SER A 248 -2.21 -4.79 16.68
CA SER A 248 -3.18 -5.64 17.34
C SER A 248 -3.57 -6.85 16.49
N GLU A 249 -3.92 -6.65 15.21
CA GLU A 249 -4.32 -7.73 14.30
C GLU A 249 -3.18 -8.74 14.08
N VAL A 250 -1.95 -8.24 13.93
CA VAL A 250 -0.77 -9.12 13.82
C VAL A 250 -0.54 -9.92 15.10
N GLY A 251 -0.66 -9.28 16.25
CA GLY A 251 -0.53 -9.96 17.55
C GLY A 251 -1.55 -11.09 17.71
N ASP A 252 -2.80 -10.84 17.38
CA ASP A 252 -3.88 -11.83 17.46
C ASP A 252 -3.66 -13.01 16.49
N LEU A 253 -3.20 -12.74 15.27
CA LEU A 253 -2.88 -13.77 14.29
C LEU A 253 -1.73 -14.67 14.77
N ILE A 254 -0.68 -14.10 15.32
CA ILE A 254 0.46 -14.86 15.86
C ILE A 254 0.00 -15.71 17.05
N ALA A 255 -0.79 -15.15 17.97
CA ALA A 255 -1.31 -15.86 19.13
C ALA A 255 -2.21 -17.03 18.70
N ALA A 256 -3.06 -16.83 17.72
CA ALA A 256 -3.94 -17.88 17.18
C ALA A 256 -3.16 -19.02 16.51
N ASP A 257 -2.06 -18.71 15.81
CA ASP A 257 -1.22 -19.73 15.15
C ASP A 257 -0.41 -20.54 16.17
N LEU A 258 0.18 -19.87 17.17
CA LEU A 258 0.89 -20.54 18.25
C LEU A 258 -0.06 -21.41 19.12
N GLY A 259 -1.33 -21.01 19.26
CA GLY A 259 -2.33 -21.81 19.97
C GLY A 259 -2.73 -23.10 19.22
N LYS A 260 -2.64 -23.11 17.87
CA LYS A 260 -2.91 -24.30 17.05
C LYS A 260 -1.77 -25.33 17.04
N GLN A 261 -0.56 -24.93 17.44
CA GLN A 261 0.62 -25.80 17.48
C GLN A 261 0.80 -26.53 18.83
N ARG A 262 -0.05 -26.27 19.80
CA ARG A 262 -0.10 -26.95 21.12
C ARG A 262 -1.29 -27.91 21.17
#